data_19debbe98efc8167bc75c2894e8d9ba3
#
_entry.id   19debbe98efc8167bc75c2894e8d9ba3
#
_cell.length_a   1.000
_cell.length_b   1.000
_cell.length_c   1.000
_cell.angle_alpha   90.00
_cell.angle_beta   90.00
_cell.angle_gamma   90.00
#
_symmetry.space_group_name_H-M   'P 1'
#
loop_
_entity.id
_entity.type
_entity.pdbx_description
1 polymer ?
#
loop_
_entity_poly.entity_id
_entity_poly.type
_entity_poly.pdbx_seq_one_letter_code
_entity_poly.pdbx_strand_id
1 'polypeptide(L)'
;NQEFINLSNKNILQELISTINDDEEKKFKIDIITEALNINLKSKLIDLSGGQLRKVGLAKALINEPDILLLDEPTNHLDLEVIEWLENYLNKYNGTIICVSHDRTFLSNVTNKIFWIDRGNLKISPKGFKFFDEWSQSLLEQEEKELRNRKQSLSVDIEWASKGVKARVKRNVRRLEQIKLMQKKLEEDESSYRRAISKIKVNSNFKFKDHAKSISEFFNISKSFKT
;
A
#
# COMPACT_ATOMS: atom_id res chain seq x y z
N ASN A 1 -2.13 6.55 14.62
CA ASN A 1 -1.74 7.26 15.84
C ASN A 1 -1.12 6.27 16.81
N GLN A 2 0.23 6.25 16.88
CA GLN A 2 1.01 5.36 17.75
C GLN A 2 1.05 5.84 19.22
N GLU A 3 0.30 6.85 19.59
CA GLU A 3 0.42 7.56 20.89
C GLU A 3 -0.59 7.15 21.97
N PHE A 4 -1.38 6.08 21.77
CA PHE A 4 -2.55 5.84 22.62
C PHE A 4 -2.43 4.70 23.65
N ILE A 5 -1.28 4.13 23.83
CA ILE A 5 -1.03 3.32 25.02
C ILE A 5 -0.29 4.21 26.01
N ASN A 6 -1.03 4.79 26.94
CA ASN A 6 -0.42 5.49 28.07
C ASN A 6 0.46 4.48 28.80
N LEU A 7 1.79 4.66 28.76
CA LEU A 7 2.76 3.80 29.44
C LEU A 7 2.55 3.96 30.96
N SER A 8 1.55 3.28 31.46
CA SER A 8 1.16 3.26 32.86
C SER A 8 1.64 1.98 33.53
N ASN A 9 1.72 1.96 34.84
CA ASN A 9 1.99 0.77 35.64
C ASN A 9 0.84 -0.28 35.61
N LYS A 10 -0.20 -0.04 34.80
CA LYS A 10 -1.29 -1.00 34.57
C LYS A 10 -0.78 -2.23 33.84
N ASN A 11 -1.37 -3.37 34.12
CA ASN A 11 -1.16 -4.55 33.29
C ASN A 11 -2.04 -4.49 32.02
N ILE A 12 -1.72 -5.32 31.02
CA ILE A 12 -2.42 -5.35 29.73
C ILE A 12 -3.91 -5.65 29.91
N LEU A 13 -4.27 -6.58 30.81
CA LEU A 13 -5.66 -6.93 31.07
C LEU A 13 -6.46 -5.71 31.55
N GLN A 14 -5.91 -4.94 32.50
CA GLN A 14 -6.56 -3.72 33.00
C GLN A 14 -6.77 -2.68 31.91
N GLU A 15 -5.80 -2.53 31.00
CA GLU A 15 -5.91 -1.62 29.87
C GLU A 15 -7.01 -2.07 28.90
N LEU A 16 -7.05 -3.36 28.56
CA LEU A 16 -8.07 -3.88 27.63
C LEU A 16 -9.48 -3.80 28.22
N ILE A 17 -9.65 -4.17 29.51
CA ILE A 17 -10.95 -4.06 30.19
C ILE A 17 -11.40 -2.59 30.25
N SER A 18 -10.51 -1.63 30.51
CA SER A 18 -10.89 -0.22 30.57
C SER A 18 -11.44 0.33 29.24
N THR A 19 -11.26 -0.36 28.13
CA THR A 19 -11.70 0.07 26.79
C THR A 19 -13.04 -0.50 26.37
N ILE A 20 -13.53 -1.55 27.04
CA ILE A 20 -14.76 -2.27 26.65
C ILE A 20 -15.99 -1.88 27.47
N ASN A 21 -15.88 -0.91 28.40
CA ASN A 21 -17.00 -0.42 29.22
C ASN A 21 -17.81 -1.55 29.91
N ASP A 22 -17.14 -2.57 30.46
CA ASP A 22 -17.74 -3.72 31.13
C ASP A 22 -18.71 -4.59 30.28
N ASP A 23 -18.58 -4.54 28.96
CA ASP A 23 -19.33 -5.40 28.04
C ASP A 23 -18.85 -6.86 28.17
N GLU A 24 -19.73 -7.75 28.68
CA GLU A 24 -19.41 -9.16 28.92
C GLU A 24 -19.04 -9.92 27.64
N GLU A 25 -19.69 -9.63 26.50
CA GLU A 25 -19.36 -10.27 25.23
C GLU A 25 -17.93 -9.90 24.78
N LYS A 26 -17.54 -8.67 25.00
CA LYS A 26 -16.18 -8.21 24.67
C LYS A 26 -15.13 -8.76 25.64
N LYS A 27 -15.46 -9.05 26.89
CA LYS A 27 -14.56 -9.73 27.82
C LYS A 27 -14.12 -11.09 27.29
N PHE A 28 -15.05 -11.89 26.76
CA PHE A 28 -14.70 -13.18 26.17
C PHE A 28 -13.75 -13.04 24.94
N LYS A 29 -13.90 -11.98 24.17
CA LYS A 29 -13.03 -11.70 23.03
C LYS A 29 -11.60 -11.33 23.44
N ILE A 30 -11.42 -10.75 24.64
CA ILE A 30 -10.06 -10.43 25.14
C ILE A 30 -9.21 -11.71 25.17
N ASP A 31 -9.71 -12.79 25.75
CA ASP A 31 -8.94 -14.03 25.88
C ASP A 31 -8.62 -14.63 24.52
N ILE A 32 -9.58 -14.71 23.60
CA ILE A 32 -9.40 -15.26 22.26
C ILE A 32 -8.34 -14.46 21.46
N ILE A 33 -8.47 -13.13 21.45
CA ILE A 33 -7.60 -12.28 20.64
C ILE A 33 -6.19 -12.21 21.24
N THR A 34 -6.07 -12.14 22.58
CA THR A 34 -4.76 -12.07 23.23
C THR A 34 -4.01 -13.39 23.17
N GLU A 35 -4.69 -14.52 23.23
CA GLU A 35 -4.10 -15.84 22.99
C GLU A 35 -3.56 -15.94 21.57
N ALA A 36 -4.37 -15.60 20.56
CA ALA A 36 -3.96 -15.63 19.15
C ALA A 36 -2.79 -14.69 18.83
N LEU A 37 -2.70 -13.54 19.48
CA LEU A 37 -1.60 -12.59 19.30
C LEU A 37 -0.38 -12.90 20.18
N ASN A 38 -0.41 -13.98 20.96
CA ASN A 38 0.64 -14.35 21.94
C ASN A 38 0.93 -13.21 22.93
N ILE A 39 -0.11 -12.61 23.53
CA ILE A 39 -0.01 -11.51 24.47
C ILE A 39 -0.14 -12.05 25.91
N ASN A 40 0.86 -11.80 26.76
CA ASN A 40 0.78 -12.11 28.17
C ASN A 40 0.04 -11.00 28.94
N LEU A 41 -1.22 -11.24 29.30
CA LEU A 41 -2.11 -10.30 29.98
C LEU A 41 -1.59 -9.77 31.34
N LYS A 42 -0.66 -10.50 31.97
CA LYS A 42 -0.08 -10.12 33.29
C LYS A 42 1.07 -9.12 33.14
N SER A 43 1.62 -8.94 31.96
CA SER A 43 2.72 -8.01 31.72
C SER A 43 2.27 -6.57 31.93
N LYS A 44 3.17 -5.73 32.44
CA LYS A 44 2.92 -4.29 32.61
C LYS A 44 3.21 -3.58 31.27
N LEU A 45 2.43 -2.56 30.94
CA LEU A 45 2.60 -1.78 29.71
C LEU A 45 3.98 -1.11 29.60
N ILE A 46 4.55 -0.71 30.74
CA ILE A 46 5.85 -0.04 30.78
C ILE A 46 7.02 -0.99 30.42
N ASP A 47 6.85 -2.29 30.63
CA ASP A 47 7.90 -3.29 30.40
C ASP A 47 7.88 -3.88 28.97
N LEU A 48 6.93 -3.43 28.11
CA LEU A 48 6.73 -3.98 26.80
C LEU A 48 7.71 -3.42 25.76
N SER A 49 8.18 -4.29 24.88
CA SER A 49 8.87 -3.86 23.66
C SER A 49 7.91 -3.14 22.69
N GLY A 50 8.46 -2.34 21.75
CA GLY A 50 7.65 -1.67 20.75
C GLY A 50 6.77 -2.61 19.92
N GLY A 51 7.25 -3.82 19.60
CA GLY A 51 6.47 -4.86 18.91
C GLY A 51 5.31 -5.39 19.78
N GLN A 52 5.54 -5.62 21.07
CA GLN A 52 4.51 -6.04 21.99
C GLN A 52 3.45 -4.96 22.21
N LEU A 53 3.84 -3.69 22.29
CA LEU A 53 2.91 -2.56 22.35
C LEU A 53 2.02 -2.49 21.12
N ARG A 54 2.58 -2.76 19.93
CA ARG A 54 1.78 -2.83 18.67
C ARG A 54 0.78 -3.97 18.69
N LYS A 55 1.17 -5.16 19.17
CA LYS A 55 0.23 -6.29 19.36
C LYS A 55 -0.91 -5.92 20.30
N VAL A 56 -0.63 -5.25 21.42
CA VAL A 56 -1.66 -4.77 22.36
C VAL A 56 -2.56 -3.72 21.71
N GLY A 57 -2.00 -2.79 20.94
CA GLY A 57 -2.77 -1.81 20.17
C GLY A 57 -3.70 -2.46 19.15
N LEU A 58 -3.21 -3.48 18.44
CA LEU A 58 -4.00 -4.27 17.52
C LEU A 58 -5.14 -5.00 18.24
N ALA A 59 -4.84 -5.69 19.35
CA ALA A 59 -5.84 -6.36 20.19
C ALA A 59 -6.95 -5.39 20.60
N LYS A 60 -6.58 -4.21 21.10
CA LYS A 60 -7.51 -3.16 21.53
C LYS A 60 -8.44 -2.71 20.39
N ALA A 61 -7.91 -2.58 19.17
CA ALA A 61 -8.70 -2.20 18.00
C ALA A 61 -9.67 -3.31 17.58
N LEU A 62 -9.23 -4.58 17.61
CA LEU A 62 -10.05 -5.73 17.21
C LEU A 62 -11.17 -6.04 18.23
N ILE A 63 -10.89 -5.95 19.54
CA ILE A 63 -11.88 -6.19 20.59
C ILE A 63 -13.05 -5.22 20.53
N ASN A 64 -12.79 -3.97 20.16
CA ASN A 64 -13.84 -2.94 20.09
C ASN A 64 -14.78 -3.09 18.90
N GLU A 65 -14.39 -3.83 17.86
CA GLU A 65 -15.17 -4.07 16.64
C GLU A 65 -15.80 -2.77 16.06
N PRO A 66 -15.00 -1.75 15.74
CA PRO A 66 -15.54 -0.51 15.21
C PRO A 66 -16.15 -0.72 13.80
N ASP A 67 -17.13 0.09 13.42
CA ASP A 67 -17.70 0.05 12.06
C ASP A 67 -16.63 0.29 10.96
N ILE A 68 -15.58 1.06 11.28
CA ILE A 68 -14.44 1.33 10.40
C ILE A 68 -13.14 1.04 11.14
N LEU A 69 -12.41 0.02 10.68
CA LEU A 69 -11.11 -0.39 11.21
C LEU A 69 -9.99 0.12 10.30
N LEU A 70 -9.10 0.94 10.86
CA LEU A 70 -7.93 1.47 10.16
C LEU A 70 -6.66 0.74 10.62
N LEU A 71 -5.99 0.06 9.70
CA LEU A 71 -4.78 -0.70 9.97
C LEU A 71 -3.61 -0.14 9.15
N ASP A 72 -2.54 0.21 9.83
CA ASP A 72 -1.29 0.68 9.21
C ASP A 72 -0.18 -0.33 9.51
N GLU A 73 0.28 -1.03 8.47
CA GLU A 73 1.29 -2.08 8.51
C GLU A 73 1.02 -3.14 9.62
N PRO A 74 -0.17 -3.76 9.66
CA PRO A 74 -0.56 -4.62 10.78
C PRO A 74 0.25 -5.91 10.87
N THR A 75 0.89 -6.35 9.79
CA THR A 75 1.71 -7.57 9.75
C THR A 75 3.12 -7.37 10.31
N ASN A 76 3.57 -6.12 10.51
CA ASN A 76 4.91 -5.85 11.02
C ASN A 76 5.09 -6.40 12.44
N HIS A 77 6.18 -7.13 12.65
CA HIS A 77 6.54 -7.77 13.92
C HIS A 77 5.58 -8.89 14.38
N LEU A 78 4.77 -9.43 13.47
CA LEU A 78 3.95 -10.60 13.73
C LEU A 78 4.62 -11.86 13.15
N ASP A 79 4.46 -12.98 13.85
CA ASP A 79 4.85 -14.29 13.38
C ASP A 79 3.85 -14.79 12.33
N LEU A 80 4.26 -15.74 11.49
CA LEU A 80 3.43 -16.22 10.37
C LEU A 80 2.06 -16.75 10.84
N GLU A 81 2.04 -17.52 11.93
CA GLU A 81 0.81 -18.06 12.51
C GLU A 81 -0.17 -16.95 12.94
N VAL A 82 0.36 -15.86 13.49
CA VAL A 82 -0.45 -14.68 13.88
C VAL A 82 -0.97 -13.94 12.66
N ILE A 83 -0.18 -13.86 11.58
CA ILE A 83 -0.61 -13.24 10.31
C ILE A 83 -1.76 -14.05 9.71
N GLU A 84 -1.63 -15.38 9.61
CA GLU A 84 -2.69 -16.25 9.10
C GLU A 84 -3.97 -16.17 9.94
N TRP A 85 -3.83 -16.11 11.26
CA TRP A 85 -4.99 -15.89 12.14
C TRP A 85 -5.64 -14.52 11.87
N LEU A 86 -4.83 -13.46 11.74
CA LEU A 86 -5.33 -12.11 11.46
C LEU A 86 -6.08 -12.04 10.12
N GLU A 87 -5.54 -12.66 9.06
CA GLU A 87 -6.21 -12.78 7.76
C GLU A 87 -7.60 -13.43 7.92
N ASN A 88 -7.67 -14.55 8.63
CA ASN A 88 -8.92 -15.26 8.88
C ASN A 88 -9.91 -14.43 9.70
N TYR A 89 -9.42 -13.66 10.68
CA TYR A 89 -10.25 -12.77 11.50
C TYR A 89 -10.82 -11.63 10.65
N LEU A 90 -9.97 -10.96 9.86
CA LEU A 90 -10.36 -9.82 9.03
C LEU A 90 -11.33 -10.22 7.90
N ASN A 91 -11.17 -11.42 7.34
CA ASN A 91 -12.11 -11.95 6.33
C ASN A 91 -13.53 -12.19 6.88
N LYS A 92 -13.66 -12.37 8.19
CA LYS A 92 -14.95 -12.54 8.88
C LYS A 92 -15.47 -11.25 9.51
N TYR A 93 -14.71 -10.17 9.40
CA TYR A 93 -15.05 -8.90 10.03
C TYR A 93 -16.26 -8.25 9.35
N ASN A 94 -17.26 -7.84 10.12
CA ASN A 94 -18.49 -7.28 9.59
C ASN A 94 -18.40 -5.77 9.23
N GLY A 95 -17.37 -5.08 9.71
CA GLY A 95 -17.15 -3.65 9.45
C GLY A 95 -16.34 -3.37 8.18
N THR A 96 -16.11 -2.11 7.91
CA THR A 96 -15.23 -1.67 6.82
C THR A 96 -13.78 -1.66 7.29
N ILE A 97 -12.88 -2.29 6.53
CA ILE A 97 -11.44 -2.30 6.82
C ILE A 97 -10.72 -1.45 5.79
N ILE A 98 -9.90 -0.51 6.27
CA ILE A 98 -8.94 0.22 5.44
C ILE A 98 -7.55 -0.15 5.93
N CYS A 99 -6.76 -0.79 5.07
CA CYS A 99 -5.45 -1.30 5.42
C CYS A 99 -4.37 -0.75 4.51
N VAL A 100 -3.25 -0.31 5.10
CA VAL A 100 -2.01 -0.02 4.39
C VAL A 100 -1.01 -1.09 4.77
N SER A 101 -0.43 -1.79 3.78
CA SER A 101 0.60 -2.80 4.00
C SER A 101 1.54 -2.94 2.81
N HIS A 102 2.77 -3.38 3.08
CA HIS A 102 3.74 -3.81 2.07
C HIS A 102 3.69 -5.32 1.83
N ASP A 103 2.97 -6.07 2.65
CA ASP A 103 2.78 -7.51 2.50
C ASP A 103 1.74 -7.81 1.42
N ARG A 104 2.24 -8.23 0.25
CA ARG A 104 1.40 -8.53 -0.93
C ARG A 104 0.52 -9.75 -0.71
N THR A 105 0.97 -10.73 0.06
CA THR A 105 0.21 -11.96 0.36
C THR A 105 -0.97 -11.61 1.25
N PHE A 106 -0.71 -10.90 2.34
CA PHE A 106 -1.73 -10.40 3.24
C PHE A 106 -2.79 -9.56 2.51
N LEU A 107 -2.35 -8.57 1.70
CA LEU A 107 -3.29 -7.75 0.92
C LEU A 107 -4.12 -8.58 -0.06
N SER A 108 -3.53 -9.61 -0.68
CA SER A 108 -4.22 -10.49 -1.63
C SER A 108 -5.32 -11.32 -0.95
N ASN A 109 -5.11 -11.69 0.31
CA ASN A 109 -6.03 -12.54 1.06
C ASN A 109 -7.17 -11.73 1.72
N VAL A 110 -6.93 -10.46 2.07
CA VAL A 110 -7.87 -9.68 2.89
C VAL A 110 -8.64 -8.62 2.10
N THR A 111 -8.10 -8.12 0.96
CA THR A 111 -8.70 -6.97 0.29
C THR A 111 -9.63 -7.34 -0.86
N ASN A 112 -10.72 -6.58 -0.97
CA ASN A 112 -11.66 -6.67 -2.09
C ASN A 112 -11.65 -5.45 -3.02
N LYS A 113 -11.00 -4.34 -2.59
CA LYS A 113 -10.79 -3.12 -3.37
C LYS A 113 -9.41 -2.55 -3.08
N ILE A 114 -8.88 -1.74 -4.01
CA ILE A 114 -7.59 -1.08 -3.86
C ILE A 114 -7.75 0.40 -4.12
N PHE A 115 -7.13 1.19 -3.26
CA PHE A 115 -6.88 2.60 -3.44
C PHE A 115 -5.39 2.78 -3.76
N TRP A 116 -5.09 2.97 -5.04
CA TRP A 116 -3.71 3.17 -5.48
C TRP A 116 -3.40 4.66 -5.65
N ILE A 117 -2.46 5.16 -4.85
CA ILE A 117 -1.98 6.53 -4.97
C ILE A 117 -0.81 6.54 -5.95
N ASP A 118 -1.04 7.06 -7.16
CA ASP A 118 -0.04 7.18 -8.21
C ASP A 118 0.13 8.65 -8.61
N ARG A 119 1.35 9.18 -8.44
CA ARG A 119 1.71 10.56 -8.79
C ARG A 119 0.73 11.62 -8.26
N GLY A 120 0.28 11.44 -7.00
CA GLY A 120 -0.67 12.34 -6.33
C GLY A 120 -2.14 12.15 -6.72
N ASN A 121 -2.44 11.22 -7.63
CA ASN A 121 -3.80 10.88 -8.02
C ASN A 121 -4.24 9.56 -7.39
N LEU A 122 -5.48 9.50 -6.94
CA LEU A 122 -6.09 8.30 -6.41
C LEU A 122 -6.77 7.52 -7.55
N LYS A 123 -6.31 6.28 -7.78
CA LYS A 123 -6.93 5.33 -8.70
C LYS A 123 -7.58 4.23 -7.88
N ILE A 124 -8.81 3.84 -8.21
CA ILE A 124 -9.58 2.85 -7.47
C ILE A 124 -9.75 1.61 -8.34
N SER A 125 -9.26 0.46 -7.85
CA SER A 125 -9.57 -0.83 -8.44
C SER A 125 -10.84 -1.40 -7.80
N PRO A 126 -11.82 -1.85 -8.58
CA PRO A 126 -13.01 -2.51 -8.05
C PRO A 126 -12.75 -3.95 -7.59
N LYS A 127 -11.53 -4.47 -7.83
CA LYS A 127 -11.09 -5.81 -7.47
C LYS A 127 -9.98 -5.74 -6.41
N GLY A 128 -9.85 -6.83 -5.61
CA GLY A 128 -8.83 -6.96 -4.58
C GLY A 128 -7.39 -7.02 -5.12
N PHE A 129 -6.43 -7.04 -4.22
CA PHE A 129 -5.01 -6.95 -4.55
C PHE A 129 -4.49 -8.11 -5.41
N LYS A 130 -5.13 -9.27 -5.36
CA LYS A 130 -4.83 -10.41 -6.24
C LYS A 130 -4.81 -10.06 -7.73
N PHE A 131 -5.59 -9.06 -8.14
CA PHE A 131 -5.69 -8.62 -9.54
C PHE A 131 -4.96 -7.29 -9.80
N PHE A 132 -4.18 -6.81 -8.83
CA PHE A 132 -3.54 -5.50 -8.91
C PHE A 132 -2.55 -5.38 -10.07
N ASP A 133 -1.73 -6.41 -10.28
CA ASP A 133 -0.69 -6.37 -11.32
C ASP A 133 -1.32 -6.26 -12.72
N GLU A 134 -2.35 -7.05 -13.02
CA GLU A 134 -3.07 -7.01 -14.30
C GLU A 134 -3.78 -5.65 -14.49
N TRP A 135 -4.45 -5.19 -13.44
CA TRP A 135 -5.17 -3.92 -13.48
C TRP A 135 -4.21 -2.73 -13.63
N SER A 136 -3.13 -2.68 -12.89
CA SER A 136 -2.14 -1.61 -12.98
C SER A 136 -1.44 -1.59 -14.34
N GLN A 137 -1.12 -2.76 -14.90
CA GLN A 137 -0.56 -2.87 -16.24
C GLN A 137 -1.52 -2.36 -17.31
N SER A 138 -2.79 -2.74 -17.24
CA SER A 138 -3.83 -2.24 -18.18
C SER A 138 -3.94 -0.72 -18.15
N LEU A 139 -3.88 -0.09 -16.97
CA LEU A 139 -3.89 1.37 -16.85
C LEU A 139 -2.66 2.02 -17.47
N LEU A 140 -1.48 1.41 -17.31
CA LEU A 140 -0.25 1.93 -17.92
C LEU A 140 -0.28 1.83 -19.44
N GLU A 141 -0.80 0.73 -19.97
CA GLU A 141 -0.97 0.54 -21.42
C GLU A 141 -1.95 1.56 -22.01
N GLN A 142 -3.05 1.84 -21.30
CA GLN A 142 -4.00 2.88 -21.68
C GLN A 142 -3.34 4.27 -21.70
N GLU A 143 -2.60 4.61 -20.65
CA GLU A 143 -1.87 5.88 -20.54
C GLU A 143 -0.83 6.02 -21.67
N GLU A 144 -0.07 4.97 -21.96
CA GLU A 144 0.89 4.96 -23.06
C GLU A 144 0.21 5.23 -24.41
N LYS A 145 -0.92 4.56 -24.66
CA LYS A 145 -1.71 4.76 -25.88
C LYS A 145 -2.22 6.20 -25.99
N GLU A 146 -2.70 6.77 -24.90
CA GLU A 146 -3.15 8.17 -24.87
C GLU A 146 -2.01 9.16 -25.12
N LEU A 147 -0.85 8.92 -24.51
CA LEU A 147 0.35 9.75 -24.77
C LEU A 147 0.78 9.67 -26.23
N ARG A 148 0.78 8.47 -26.82
CA ARG A 148 1.10 8.25 -28.23
C ARG A 148 0.12 8.98 -29.16
N ASN A 149 -1.18 8.89 -28.88
CA ASN A 149 -2.22 9.56 -29.68
C ASN A 149 -2.08 11.09 -29.57
N ARG A 150 -1.85 11.62 -28.37
CA ARG A 150 -1.62 13.06 -28.16
C ARG A 150 -0.36 13.54 -28.89
N LYS A 151 0.70 12.76 -28.89
CA LYS A 151 1.94 13.07 -29.63
C LYS A 151 1.72 13.10 -31.12
N GLN A 152 0.98 12.15 -31.67
CA GLN A 152 0.64 12.10 -33.09
C GLN A 152 -0.22 13.30 -33.51
N SER A 153 -1.25 13.65 -32.71
CA SER A 153 -2.06 14.84 -32.97
C SER A 153 -1.24 16.12 -32.94
N LEU A 154 -0.37 16.24 -31.93
CA LEU A 154 0.48 17.41 -31.80
C LEU A 154 1.51 17.53 -32.93
N SER A 155 2.02 16.42 -33.47
CA SER A 155 2.95 16.43 -34.61
C SER A 155 2.32 17.03 -35.85
N VAL A 156 1.04 16.77 -36.10
CA VAL A 156 0.28 17.38 -37.22
C VAL A 156 0.13 18.89 -37.00
N ASP A 157 -0.16 19.33 -35.79
CA ASP A 157 -0.25 20.75 -35.47
C ASP A 157 1.09 21.49 -35.60
N ILE A 158 2.20 20.84 -35.22
CA ILE A 158 3.55 21.37 -35.38
C ILE A 158 3.92 21.48 -36.88
N GLU A 159 3.63 20.45 -37.68
CA GLU A 159 3.85 20.47 -39.09
C GLU A 159 3.05 21.60 -39.78
N TRP A 160 1.78 21.79 -39.38
CA TRP A 160 0.99 22.92 -39.83
C TRP A 160 1.64 24.26 -39.48
N ALA A 161 2.16 24.41 -38.26
CA ALA A 161 2.82 25.62 -37.79
C ALA A 161 4.12 25.91 -38.56
N SER A 162 4.86 24.89 -38.99
CA SER A 162 6.13 25.01 -39.75
C SER A 162 5.94 25.47 -41.18
N LYS A 163 4.78 25.18 -41.81
CA LYS A 163 4.48 25.53 -43.22
C LYS A 163 4.18 27.02 -43.49
N GLY A 164 4.33 27.87 -42.49
CA GLY A 164 4.21 29.32 -42.61
C GLY A 164 2.78 29.81 -42.83
N VAL A 165 2.21 30.41 -41.81
CA VAL A 165 0.79 30.81 -41.81
C VAL A 165 0.64 32.24 -42.31
N LYS A 166 0.36 32.42 -43.60
CA LYS A 166 0.30 33.73 -44.25
C LYS A 166 -1.01 34.53 -44.02
N ALA A 167 -2.03 33.99 -43.39
CA ALA A 167 -3.32 34.66 -43.23
C ALA A 167 -3.79 34.74 -41.78
N ARG A 168 -4.24 35.94 -41.30
CA ARG A 168 -4.82 36.22 -39.97
C ARG A 168 -3.86 36.08 -38.77
N VAL A 169 -2.87 36.93 -38.71
CA VAL A 169 -1.75 36.93 -37.72
C VAL A 169 -2.21 36.73 -36.24
N LYS A 170 -3.22 37.45 -35.74
CA LYS A 170 -3.64 37.34 -34.33
C LYS A 170 -4.19 35.95 -33.93
N ARG A 171 -4.93 35.28 -34.80
CA ARG A 171 -5.51 33.95 -34.53
C ARG A 171 -4.43 32.88 -34.54
N ASN A 172 -3.43 33.07 -35.38
CA ASN A 172 -2.32 32.14 -35.52
C ASN A 172 -1.30 32.23 -34.38
N VAL A 173 -1.06 33.41 -33.81
CA VAL A 173 -0.23 33.59 -32.63
C VAL A 173 -0.82 32.83 -31.44
N ARG A 174 -2.12 32.94 -31.17
CA ARG A 174 -2.77 32.18 -30.10
C ARG A 174 -2.67 30.66 -30.31
N ARG A 175 -2.82 30.18 -31.54
CA ARG A 175 -2.67 28.74 -31.82
C ARG A 175 -1.23 28.26 -31.61
N LEU A 176 -0.23 29.05 -31.99
CA LEU A 176 1.17 28.73 -31.76
C LEU A 176 1.49 28.68 -30.26
N GLU A 177 0.94 29.58 -29.46
CA GLU A 177 1.09 29.54 -28.01
C GLU A 177 0.44 28.29 -27.40
N GLN A 178 -0.76 27.92 -27.90
CA GLN A 178 -1.42 26.67 -27.47
C GLN A 178 -0.57 25.43 -27.81
N ILE A 179 -0.01 25.37 -29.02
CA ILE A 179 0.86 24.26 -29.43
C ILE A 179 2.08 24.16 -28.50
N LYS A 180 2.74 25.28 -28.17
CA LYS A 180 3.88 25.30 -27.24
C LYS A 180 3.48 24.81 -25.84
N LEU A 181 2.32 25.24 -25.32
CA LEU A 181 1.80 24.77 -24.04
C LEU A 181 1.50 23.26 -24.06
N MET A 182 0.90 22.75 -25.15
CA MET A 182 0.63 21.32 -25.33
C MET A 182 1.91 20.50 -25.42
N GLN A 183 2.95 21.01 -26.10
CA GLN A 183 4.28 20.36 -26.15
C GLN A 183 4.87 20.21 -24.76
N LYS A 184 4.93 21.32 -24.01
CA LYS A 184 5.49 21.31 -22.66
C LYS A 184 4.73 20.34 -21.74
N LYS A 185 3.40 20.37 -21.79
CA LYS A 185 2.56 19.45 -21.00
C LYS A 185 2.79 17.99 -21.40
N LEU A 186 2.92 17.70 -22.69
CA LEU A 186 3.20 16.34 -23.17
C LEU A 186 4.56 15.83 -22.68
N GLU A 187 5.59 16.68 -22.71
CA GLU A 187 6.94 16.34 -22.20
C GLU A 187 6.91 16.07 -20.69
N GLU A 188 6.18 16.88 -19.92
CA GLU A 188 5.96 16.67 -18.49
C GLU A 188 5.24 15.33 -18.21
N ASP A 189 4.18 15.05 -18.94
CA ASP A 189 3.41 13.81 -18.84
C ASP A 189 4.26 12.59 -19.24
N GLU A 190 5.01 12.63 -20.36
CA GLU A 190 5.93 11.56 -20.77
C GLU A 190 7.03 11.31 -19.73
N SER A 191 7.61 12.36 -19.15
CA SER A 191 8.64 12.23 -18.12
C SER A 191 8.09 11.61 -16.83
N SER A 192 6.88 11.98 -16.47
CA SER A 192 6.15 11.45 -15.31
C SER A 192 5.82 9.97 -15.52
N TYR A 193 5.34 9.60 -16.70
CA TYR A 193 5.06 8.22 -17.10
C TYR A 193 6.30 7.33 -17.05
N ARG A 194 7.44 7.79 -17.63
CA ARG A 194 8.71 7.03 -17.58
C ARG A 194 9.18 6.78 -16.15
N ARG A 195 9.05 7.78 -15.26
CA ARG A 195 9.38 7.62 -13.84
C ARG A 195 8.48 6.61 -13.14
N ALA A 196 7.19 6.57 -13.47
CA ALA A 196 6.26 5.58 -12.92
C ALA A 196 6.63 4.16 -13.34
N ILE A 197 6.88 3.93 -14.64
CA ILE A 197 7.29 2.61 -15.15
C ILE A 197 8.60 2.14 -14.50
N SER A 198 9.60 3.02 -14.34
CA SER A 198 10.88 2.62 -13.73
C SER A 198 10.69 2.13 -12.30
N LYS A 199 9.85 2.78 -11.51
CA LYS A 199 9.52 2.35 -10.13
C LYS A 199 8.81 0.99 -10.10
N ILE A 200 7.84 0.78 -10.98
CA ILE A 200 7.10 -0.49 -11.04
C ILE A 200 8.01 -1.63 -11.48
N LYS A 201 8.88 -1.41 -12.49
CA LYS A 201 9.83 -2.44 -12.95
C LYS A 201 10.82 -2.85 -11.86
N VAL A 202 11.30 -1.92 -11.04
CA VAL A 202 12.18 -2.23 -9.91
C VAL A 202 11.46 -3.13 -8.90
N ASN A 203 10.17 -2.88 -8.63
CA ASN A 203 9.37 -3.68 -7.70
C ASN A 203 8.87 -5.02 -8.29
N SER A 204 8.79 -5.14 -9.62
CA SER A 204 8.33 -6.37 -10.30
C SER A 204 9.45 -7.32 -10.70
N ASN A 205 10.72 -6.91 -10.60
CA ASN A 205 11.88 -7.76 -10.92
C ASN A 205 12.10 -8.96 -9.96
N PHE A 206 11.22 -9.15 -8.99
CA PHE A 206 11.13 -10.39 -8.21
C PHE A 206 10.20 -11.47 -8.80
N LYS A 207 9.94 -11.46 -10.12
CA LYS A 207 9.54 -12.70 -10.76
C LYS A 207 10.75 -13.62 -10.80
N PHE A 208 10.81 -14.54 -9.85
CA PHE A 208 11.62 -15.74 -10.00
C PHE A 208 11.31 -16.31 -11.38
N LYS A 209 12.30 -16.27 -12.28
CA LYS A 209 12.25 -17.13 -13.46
C LYS A 209 12.37 -18.53 -12.90
N ASP A 210 11.37 -19.37 -13.12
CA ASP A 210 11.28 -20.76 -12.66
C ASP A 210 12.44 -21.68 -13.12
N HIS A 211 13.56 -21.11 -13.57
CA HIS A 211 14.71 -21.84 -14.10
C HIS A 211 16.03 -21.60 -13.36
N ALA A 212 16.05 -20.82 -12.29
CA ALA A 212 17.24 -20.75 -11.47
C ALA A 212 17.30 -21.97 -10.55
N LYS A 213 18.17 -22.93 -10.86
CA LYS A 213 18.42 -24.12 -10.02
C LYS A 213 19.02 -23.77 -8.65
N SER A 214 19.60 -22.58 -8.49
CA SER A 214 20.02 -22.02 -7.20
C SER A 214 19.86 -20.50 -7.20
N ILE A 215 19.47 -19.92 -6.04
CA ILE A 215 19.32 -18.47 -5.84
C ILE A 215 20.67 -17.86 -5.44
N SER A 216 21.47 -18.62 -4.72
CA SER A 216 22.85 -18.27 -4.33
C SER A 216 23.62 -19.51 -3.98
N GLU A 217 24.88 -19.56 -4.38
CA GLU A 217 25.83 -20.60 -4.00
C GLU A 217 26.93 -19.99 -3.15
N PHE A 218 27.18 -20.59 -1.99
CA PHE A 218 28.21 -20.15 -1.07
C PHE A 218 29.34 -21.16 -1.05
N PHE A 219 30.53 -20.73 -1.44
CA PHE A 219 31.74 -21.58 -1.41
C PHE A 219 32.70 -21.05 -0.35
N ASN A 220 33.16 -21.91 0.56
CA ASN A 220 34.19 -21.63 1.57
C ASN A 220 33.99 -20.39 2.41
N ILE A 221 32.72 -20.13 2.87
CA ILE A 221 32.43 -19.02 3.74
C ILE A 221 32.65 -19.45 5.20
N SER A 222 33.55 -18.72 5.89
CA SER A 222 33.71 -18.79 7.34
C SER A 222 33.46 -17.41 7.96
N LYS A 223 32.73 -17.34 9.07
CA LYS A 223 32.51 -16.13 9.86
C LYS A 223 32.77 -16.42 11.32
N SER A 224 33.76 -15.73 11.89
CA SER A 224 34.03 -15.75 13.34
C SER A 224 33.46 -14.49 13.99
N PHE A 225 32.80 -14.64 15.12
CA PHE A 225 32.43 -13.54 16.00
C PHE A 225 33.51 -13.41 17.05
N LYS A 226 34.05 -12.19 17.24
CA LYS A 226 34.89 -11.89 18.39
C LYS A 226 33.99 -11.90 19.61
N THR A 227 34.25 -12.80 20.52
CA THR A 227 33.76 -12.80 21.92
C THR A 227 34.41 -11.66 22.67
#